data_1d74af041b95e990ab1dfd1ee90d7635
#
_entry.id   1d74af041b95e990ab1dfd1ee90d7635
#
_cell.length_a   1.000
_cell.length_b   1.000
_cell.length_c   1.000
_cell.angle_alpha   90.00
_cell.angle_beta   90.00
_cell.angle_gamma   90.00
#
_symmetry.space_group_name_H-M   'P 1'
#
loop_
_entity.id
_entity.type
_entity.pdbx_description
1 polymer ?
#
loop_
_entity_poly.entity_id
_entity_poly.type
_entity_poly.pdbx_seq_one_letter_code
_entity_poly.pdbx_strand_id
1 'polypeptide(L)'
;MDEAREPKIGPAKGSARCVRYNDAMRLREIQVGCFGGGTGLPSLLGGLKTNPWLRLNAVVTMFDSGGSSGQLRDELGVLPPGDVLKCALALARNEAEARRVLLARLPALEHTRLGGHTGGNLLLSMMERYSGDFLAAVDGLRALLGCMGRVWPVCIEQASVCAEYRDGSMTRGEVEVDQGQSQGHLVRRIWLEPEVHIHPAVDEAIREFDAILIGPGSFFTSLMPIFQVRGMREAISAVRGPVILTANLLTEGRGMRGFTAADAVNWTSDAIGRPVDVVIANTARPSSDALARYAAEHKEPLETGDLPPDCELIEGPFWGREIARHDRRRLAYAVWGCLSRRLL
;
A
#
# COMPACT_ATOMS: atom_id res chain seq x y z
N MET A 1 -36.89 -57.18 53.20
CA MET A 1 -36.18 -55.85 53.46
C MET A 1 -34.90 -55.90 52.67
N ASP A 2 -34.98 -55.41 51.44
CA ASP A 2 -33.87 -55.40 50.50
C ASP A 2 -33.24 -54.02 50.51
N GLU A 3 -31.97 -53.97 50.94
CA GLU A 3 -31.19 -52.77 50.93
C GLU A 3 -30.66 -52.53 49.51
N ALA A 4 -31.18 -51.51 48.86
CA ALA A 4 -30.71 -51.03 47.56
C ALA A 4 -29.28 -50.45 47.72
N ARG A 5 -28.30 -51.11 47.05
CA ARG A 5 -26.92 -50.59 46.89
C ARG A 5 -26.90 -49.52 45.86
N GLU A 6 -26.54 -48.28 46.27
CA GLU A 6 -26.20 -47.18 45.34
C GLU A 6 -24.92 -47.49 44.55
N PRO A 7 -24.86 -47.18 43.26
CA PRO A 7 -23.67 -47.36 42.44
C PRO A 7 -22.65 -46.26 42.79
N LYS A 8 -21.45 -46.65 43.21
CA LYS A 8 -20.28 -45.75 43.39
C LYS A 8 -19.81 -45.27 42.01
N ILE A 9 -20.08 -43.99 41.70
CA ILE A 9 -19.50 -43.30 40.58
C ILE A 9 -18.04 -43.04 40.90
N GLY A 10 -17.10 -43.74 40.24
CA GLY A 10 -15.68 -43.50 40.34
C GLY A 10 -15.28 -42.13 39.71
N PRO A 11 -14.18 -41.50 40.13
CA PRO A 11 -13.79 -40.19 39.63
C PRO A 11 -13.44 -40.30 38.14
N ALA A 12 -14.09 -39.48 37.31
CA ALA A 12 -13.78 -39.32 35.91
C ALA A 12 -12.35 -38.83 35.75
N LYS A 13 -11.45 -39.68 35.28
CA LYS A 13 -10.09 -39.30 34.85
C LYS A 13 -10.21 -38.52 33.53
N GLY A 14 -10.15 -37.22 33.62
CA GLY A 14 -10.08 -36.32 32.49
C GLY A 14 -10.03 -34.88 33.02
N SER A 15 -8.92 -34.49 33.62
CA SER A 15 -8.72 -33.08 33.93
C SER A 15 -8.61 -32.33 32.62
N ALA A 16 -9.71 -31.74 32.18
CA ALA A 16 -9.63 -30.70 31.15
C ALA A 16 -8.59 -29.68 31.59
N ARG A 17 -7.48 -29.62 30.88
CA ARG A 17 -6.43 -28.62 31.12
C ARG A 17 -7.07 -27.26 30.85
N CYS A 18 -7.46 -26.56 31.90
CA CYS A 18 -7.93 -25.19 31.78
C CYS A 18 -6.71 -24.34 31.41
N VAL A 19 -6.55 -24.07 30.13
CA VAL A 19 -5.54 -23.14 29.63
C VAL A 19 -6.09 -21.75 29.90
N ARG A 20 -5.49 -21.02 30.80
CA ARG A 20 -5.87 -19.61 31.00
C ARG A 20 -5.57 -18.85 29.71
N TYR A 21 -6.54 -18.08 29.23
CA TYR A 21 -6.47 -17.28 28.01
C TYR A 21 -5.18 -16.46 27.89
N ASN A 22 -4.63 -15.96 29.01
CA ASN A 22 -3.39 -15.19 29.05
C ASN A 22 -2.09 -16.01 28.95
N ASP A 23 -2.12 -17.32 29.16
CA ASP A 23 -0.91 -18.17 29.11
C ASP A 23 -0.76 -18.91 27.76
N ALA A 24 -1.83 -19.02 26.99
CA ALA A 24 -1.84 -19.79 25.76
C ALA A 24 -1.61 -18.95 24.49
N MET A 25 -1.90 -17.66 24.53
CA MET A 25 -1.73 -16.76 23.41
C MET A 25 -1.26 -15.40 23.98
N ARG A 26 0.02 -15.15 23.91
CA ARG A 26 0.50 -13.76 23.86
C ARG A 26 0.07 -13.23 22.49
N LEU A 27 -1.18 -12.80 22.37
CA LEU A 27 -1.68 -12.08 21.23
C LEU A 27 -0.92 -10.73 21.19
N ARG A 28 0.24 -10.73 20.54
CA ARG A 28 0.92 -9.48 20.25
C ARG A 28 0.28 -8.87 19.02
N GLU A 29 0.24 -7.56 18.98
CA GLU A 29 -0.12 -6.86 17.76
C GLU A 29 0.92 -7.15 16.67
N ILE A 30 0.46 -7.46 15.48
CA ILE A 30 1.29 -7.73 14.31
C ILE A 30 1.71 -6.40 13.69
N GLN A 31 3.00 -6.14 13.61
CA GLN A 31 3.56 -4.97 12.92
C GLN A 31 3.53 -5.22 11.41
N VAL A 32 2.71 -4.49 10.68
CA VAL A 32 2.54 -4.69 9.23
C VAL A 32 3.05 -3.48 8.47
N GLY A 33 4.04 -3.70 7.61
CA GLY A 33 4.51 -2.71 6.64
C GLY A 33 3.63 -2.74 5.39
N CYS A 34 2.99 -1.63 5.05
CA CYS A 34 2.13 -1.49 3.87
C CYS A 34 2.79 -0.53 2.88
N PHE A 35 3.27 -1.06 1.75
CA PHE A 35 4.07 -0.34 0.76
C PHE A 35 3.22 0.10 -0.43
N GLY A 36 3.31 1.36 -0.82
CA GLY A 36 2.58 1.87 -1.98
C GLY A 36 2.39 3.38 -2.01
N GLY A 37 1.39 3.80 -2.78
CA GLY A 37 1.02 5.21 -2.96
C GLY A 37 -0.32 5.34 -3.68
N GLY A 38 -0.55 6.50 -4.29
CA GLY A 38 -1.73 6.77 -5.08
C GLY A 38 -3.04 6.67 -4.30
N THR A 39 -4.02 5.97 -4.86
CA THR A 39 -5.34 5.73 -4.24
C THR A 39 -5.53 4.29 -3.75
N GLY A 40 -4.68 3.38 -4.17
CA GLY A 40 -4.77 1.96 -3.84
C GLY A 40 -4.43 1.67 -2.39
N LEU A 41 -3.24 2.05 -1.96
CA LEU A 41 -2.78 1.86 -0.59
C LEU A 41 -3.72 2.47 0.46
N PRO A 42 -4.21 3.72 0.34
CA PRO A 42 -5.20 4.27 1.26
C PRO A 42 -6.49 3.43 1.36
N SER A 43 -6.89 2.77 0.28
CA SER A 43 -8.05 1.88 0.31
C SER A 43 -7.82 0.66 1.19
N LEU A 44 -6.65 0.02 1.07
CA LEU A 44 -6.24 -1.11 1.91
C LEU A 44 -6.12 -0.71 3.38
N LEU A 45 -5.39 0.38 3.67
CA LEU A 45 -5.21 0.90 5.03
C LEU A 45 -6.55 1.18 5.72
N GLY A 46 -7.48 1.84 5.02
CA GLY A 46 -8.82 2.13 5.53
C GLY A 46 -9.66 0.87 5.81
N GLY A 47 -9.38 -0.24 5.14
CA GLY A 47 -10.00 -1.54 5.41
C GLY A 47 -9.42 -2.26 6.63
N LEU A 48 -8.12 -2.10 6.86
CA LEU A 48 -7.38 -2.81 7.91
C LEU A 48 -7.33 -2.06 9.25
N LYS A 49 -7.43 -0.73 9.27
CA LYS A 49 -7.15 0.11 10.43
C LYS A 49 -7.99 -0.17 11.68
N THR A 50 -9.15 -0.79 11.52
CA THR A 50 -10.03 -1.14 12.64
C THR A 50 -9.73 -2.51 13.22
N ASN A 51 -8.81 -3.27 12.65
CA ASN A 51 -8.40 -4.55 13.18
C ASN A 51 -7.47 -4.33 14.40
N PRO A 52 -7.88 -4.72 15.61
CA PRO A 52 -7.13 -4.44 16.84
C PRO A 52 -5.82 -5.23 16.94
N TRP A 53 -5.63 -6.24 16.11
CA TRP A 53 -4.44 -7.08 16.09
C TRP A 53 -3.35 -6.57 15.15
N LEU A 54 -3.62 -5.48 14.41
CA LEU A 54 -2.69 -4.93 13.43
C LEU A 54 -2.18 -3.55 13.85
N ARG A 55 -0.87 -3.39 13.80
CA ARG A 55 -0.17 -2.10 13.80
C ARG A 55 0.25 -1.77 12.39
N LEU A 56 -0.48 -0.85 11.75
CA LEU A 56 -0.24 -0.50 10.35
C LEU A 56 0.86 0.56 10.24
N ASN A 57 1.80 0.30 9.36
CA ASN A 57 2.90 1.18 8.99
C ASN A 57 2.86 1.38 7.47
N ALA A 58 2.37 2.52 7.01
CA ALA A 58 2.34 2.84 5.58
C ALA A 58 3.70 3.39 5.13
N VAL A 59 4.43 2.67 4.28
CA VAL A 59 5.66 3.15 3.62
C VAL A 59 5.28 3.67 2.26
N VAL A 60 5.38 4.99 2.08
CA VAL A 60 4.73 5.72 0.99
C VAL A 60 5.74 6.24 0.00
N THR A 61 5.44 6.09 -1.30
CA THR A 61 6.23 6.68 -2.39
C THR A 61 6.29 8.21 -2.29
N MET A 62 7.44 8.78 -2.67
CA MET A 62 7.71 10.22 -2.60
C MET A 62 8.03 10.83 -3.97
N PHE A 63 7.63 10.17 -5.06
CA PHE A 63 8.06 10.52 -6.41
C PHE A 63 6.92 11.04 -7.29
N ASP A 64 5.77 11.42 -6.67
CA ASP A 64 4.62 12.04 -7.35
C ASP A 64 5.05 13.38 -7.99
N SER A 65 4.90 13.48 -9.31
CA SER A 65 5.19 14.69 -10.07
C SER A 65 3.92 15.38 -10.58
N GLY A 66 2.75 14.82 -10.28
CA GLY A 66 1.47 15.28 -10.81
C GLY A 66 0.73 16.29 -9.94
N GLY A 67 -0.17 17.03 -10.56
CA GLY A 67 -1.17 17.88 -9.92
C GLY A 67 -0.64 18.84 -8.85
N SER A 68 -1.35 18.92 -7.73
CA SER A 68 -1.02 19.83 -6.61
C SER A 68 0.31 19.49 -5.92
N SER A 69 0.67 18.21 -5.84
CA SER A 69 1.92 17.76 -5.19
C SER A 69 3.14 18.18 -6.02
N GLY A 70 3.09 17.96 -7.33
CA GLY A 70 4.17 18.37 -8.24
C GLY A 70 4.36 19.89 -8.25
N GLN A 71 3.27 20.65 -8.30
CA GLN A 71 3.34 22.12 -8.25
C GLN A 71 3.99 22.62 -6.95
N LEU A 72 3.59 22.09 -5.79
CA LEU A 72 4.18 22.49 -4.50
C LEU A 72 5.66 22.11 -4.42
N ARG A 73 6.03 20.95 -4.94
CA ARG A 73 7.43 20.54 -5.04
C ARG A 73 8.23 21.53 -5.88
N ASP A 74 7.75 21.91 -7.04
CA ASP A 74 8.46 22.75 -8.00
C ASP A 74 8.50 24.23 -7.57
N GLU A 75 7.43 24.75 -6.92
CA GLU A 75 7.35 26.14 -6.49
C GLU A 75 7.98 26.40 -5.12
N LEU A 76 7.84 25.47 -4.17
CA LEU A 76 8.28 25.67 -2.78
C LEU A 76 9.51 24.85 -2.41
N GLY A 77 9.95 23.93 -3.27
CA GLY A 77 11.07 23.02 -2.99
C GLY A 77 10.77 22.01 -1.89
N VAL A 78 9.48 21.79 -1.58
CA VAL A 78 9.04 20.81 -0.58
C VAL A 78 8.88 19.43 -1.19
N LEU A 79 8.84 18.41 -0.35
CA LEU A 79 8.53 17.04 -0.80
C LEU A 79 7.06 16.91 -1.22
N PRO A 80 6.72 16.04 -2.20
CA PRO A 80 5.35 15.88 -2.68
C PRO A 80 4.44 15.30 -1.59
N PRO A 81 3.49 16.08 -1.02
CA PRO A 81 2.76 15.68 0.18
C PRO A 81 1.56 14.77 -0.11
N GLY A 82 1.15 14.64 -1.37
CA GLY A 82 -0.16 14.08 -1.74
C GLY A 82 -0.42 12.66 -1.27
N ASP A 83 0.50 11.75 -1.51
CA ASP A 83 0.32 10.34 -1.16
C ASP A 83 0.46 10.10 0.35
N VAL A 84 1.35 10.81 1.01
CA VAL A 84 1.46 10.82 2.47
C VAL A 84 0.16 11.31 3.10
N LEU A 85 -0.39 12.42 2.60
CA LEU A 85 -1.68 12.94 3.06
C LEU A 85 -2.81 11.93 2.88
N LYS A 86 -2.92 11.29 1.70
CA LYS A 86 -3.96 10.28 1.43
C LYS A 86 -3.87 9.09 2.39
N CYS A 87 -2.65 8.62 2.70
CA CYS A 87 -2.42 7.54 3.66
C CYS A 87 -2.75 7.97 5.10
N ALA A 88 -2.33 9.17 5.52
CA ALA A 88 -2.68 9.72 6.84
C ALA A 88 -4.19 9.85 7.01
N LEU A 89 -4.89 10.36 5.99
CA LEU A 89 -6.35 10.46 5.98
C LEU A 89 -7.03 9.08 6.07
N ALA A 90 -6.51 8.07 5.36
CA ALA A 90 -7.06 6.72 5.42
C ALA A 90 -6.90 6.10 6.82
N LEU A 91 -5.81 6.41 7.52
CA LEU A 91 -5.54 5.98 8.89
C LEU A 91 -6.21 6.86 9.94
N ALA A 92 -6.72 8.03 9.60
CA ALA A 92 -7.35 8.94 10.53
C ALA A 92 -8.52 8.27 11.27
N ARG A 93 -8.69 8.58 12.55
CA ARG A 93 -9.80 8.06 13.37
C ARG A 93 -11.15 8.49 12.77
N ASN A 94 -11.29 9.74 12.36
CA ASN A 94 -12.45 10.27 11.67
C ASN A 94 -12.11 10.58 10.20
N GLU A 95 -11.98 9.51 9.40
CA GLU A 95 -11.58 9.61 7.99
C GLU A 95 -12.51 10.52 7.18
N ALA A 96 -13.82 10.37 7.37
CA ALA A 96 -14.81 11.08 6.55
C ALA A 96 -14.69 12.61 6.71
N GLU A 97 -14.61 13.09 7.94
CA GLU A 97 -14.48 14.51 8.24
C GLU A 97 -13.12 15.07 7.81
N ALA A 98 -12.05 14.33 8.13
CA ALA A 98 -10.70 14.73 7.75
C ALA A 98 -10.55 14.85 6.23
N ARG A 99 -11.12 13.91 5.46
CA ARG A 99 -11.12 13.97 3.98
C ARG A 99 -11.92 15.16 3.46
N ARG A 100 -13.11 15.44 4.04
CA ARG A 100 -13.95 16.55 3.62
C ARG A 100 -13.23 17.88 3.76
N VAL A 101 -12.49 18.09 4.83
CA VAL A 101 -11.76 19.33 5.10
C VAL A 101 -10.45 19.39 4.32
N LEU A 102 -9.61 18.38 4.45
CA LEU A 102 -8.23 18.42 3.95
C LEU A 102 -8.08 18.13 2.46
N LEU A 103 -9.07 17.48 1.82
CA LEU A 103 -9.07 17.29 0.37
C LEU A 103 -9.90 18.36 -0.37
N ALA A 104 -10.52 19.31 0.35
CA ALA A 104 -11.13 20.46 -0.27
C ALA A 104 -10.07 21.26 -1.04
N ARG A 105 -10.37 21.57 -2.32
CA ARG A 105 -9.47 22.36 -3.17
C ARG A 105 -9.82 23.84 -3.02
N LEU A 106 -8.78 24.65 -2.93
CA LEU A 106 -8.95 26.10 -2.99
C LEU A 106 -9.40 26.53 -4.40
N PRO A 107 -10.37 27.47 -4.50
CA PRO A 107 -10.78 27.98 -5.79
C PRO A 107 -9.61 28.69 -6.49
N ALA A 108 -9.57 28.57 -7.81
CA ALA A 108 -8.63 29.34 -8.62
C ALA A 108 -9.07 30.83 -8.61
N LEU A 109 -8.34 31.66 -7.90
CA LEU A 109 -8.53 33.11 -7.91
C LEU A 109 -7.48 33.74 -8.79
N GLU A 110 -7.85 34.70 -9.62
CA GLU A 110 -7.01 35.31 -10.68
C GLU A 110 -5.65 35.85 -10.23
N HIS A 111 -5.46 36.08 -8.93
CA HIS A 111 -4.22 36.67 -8.40
C HIS A 111 -3.52 35.82 -7.33
N THR A 112 -3.90 34.56 -7.16
CA THR A 112 -3.28 33.68 -6.17
C THR A 112 -2.73 32.41 -6.82
N ARG A 113 -1.51 32.01 -6.40
CA ARG A 113 -0.90 30.71 -6.77
C ARG A 113 -1.46 29.55 -5.95
N LEU A 114 -2.41 29.80 -5.03
CA LEU A 114 -2.98 28.79 -4.15
C LEU A 114 -4.14 28.01 -4.78
N GLY A 115 -4.65 28.46 -5.93
CA GLY A 115 -5.76 27.80 -6.62
C GLY A 115 -5.44 26.36 -7.01
N GLY A 116 -6.42 25.46 -6.79
CA GLY A 116 -6.27 24.04 -7.12
C GLY A 116 -5.54 23.18 -6.08
N HIS A 117 -4.80 23.78 -5.16
CA HIS A 117 -4.20 23.03 -4.05
C HIS A 117 -5.23 22.56 -3.03
N THR A 118 -5.01 21.40 -2.43
CA THR A 118 -5.82 20.93 -1.31
C THR A 118 -5.33 21.55 0.00
N GLY A 119 -6.25 21.80 0.92
CA GLY A 119 -5.91 22.34 2.24
C GLY A 119 -4.90 21.47 2.99
N GLY A 120 -5.00 20.14 2.84
CA GLY A 120 -4.09 19.20 3.47
C GLY A 120 -2.67 19.23 2.89
N ASN A 121 -2.53 19.39 1.57
CA ASN A 121 -1.20 19.53 0.95
C ASN A 121 -0.51 20.80 1.42
N LEU A 122 -1.24 21.91 1.46
CA LEU A 122 -0.70 23.18 1.96
C LEU A 122 -0.33 23.08 3.44
N LEU A 123 -1.20 22.48 4.26
CA LEU A 123 -0.91 22.28 5.69
C LEU A 123 0.38 21.48 5.89
N LEU A 124 0.54 20.34 5.21
CA LEU A 124 1.72 19.49 5.36
C LEU A 124 2.99 20.20 4.87
N SER A 125 2.92 20.94 3.75
CA SER A 125 4.05 21.75 3.26
C SER A 125 4.42 22.87 4.23
N MET A 126 3.44 23.50 4.88
CA MET A 126 3.71 24.50 5.92
C MET A 126 4.34 23.88 7.16
N MET A 127 3.86 22.70 7.59
CA MET A 127 4.44 21.98 8.73
C MET A 127 5.89 21.58 8.45
N GLU A 128 6.21 21.09 7.26
CA GLU A 128 7.58 20.78 6.83
C GLU A 128 8.47 22.02 6.89
N ARG A 129 8.01 23.12 6.31
CA ARG A 129 8.77 24.37 6.31
C ARG A 129 9.01 24.94 7.71
N TYR A 130 8.06 24.77 8.61
CA TYR A 130 8.16 25.25 9.98
C TYR A 130 9.07 24.36 10.84
N SER A 131 8.94 23.06 10.73
CA SER A 131 9.75 22.11 11.50
C SER A 131 11.17 21.93 10.95
N GLY A 132 11.38 22.21 9.65
CA GLY A 132 12.62 21.91 8.95
C GLY A 132 12.87 20.41 8.73
N ASP A 133 11.88 19.57 9.03
CA ASP A 133 11.95 18.11 8.94
C ASP A 133 10.61 17.54 8.47
N PHE A 134 10.62 16.86 7.34
CA PHE A 134 9.41 16.27 6.76
C PHE A 134 8.84 15.14 7.60
N LEU A 135 9.67 14.32 8.24
CA LEU A 135 9.20 13.26 9.15
C LEU A 135 8.47 13.84 10.36
N ALA A 136 9.01 14.90 10.95
CA ALA A 136 8.34 15.62 12.04
C ALA A 136 7.00 16.21 11.60
N ALA A 137 6.92 16.75 10.36
CA ALA A 137 5.68 17.25 9.79
C ALA A 137 4.63 16.12 9.62
N VAL A 138 5.05 14.96 9.12
CA VAL A 138 4.17 13.78 8.96
C VAL A 138 3.68 13.26 10.33
N ASP A 139 4.55 13.19 11.32
CA ASP A 139 4.17 12.78 12.68
C ASP A 139 3.23 13.81 13.35
N GLY A 140 3.44 15.09 13.12
CA GLY A 140 2.54 16.15 13.56
C GLY A 140 1.14 16.02 12.93
N LEU A 141 1.08 15.80 11.62
CA LEU A 141 -0.17 15.56 10.90
C LEU A 141 -0.87 14.29 11.42
N ARG A 142 -0.11 13.20 11.64
CA ARG A 142 -0.62 11.95 12.21
C ARG A 142 -1.25 12.17 13.58
N ALA A 143 -0.59 12.92 14.45
CA ALA A 143 -1.09 13.26 15.78
C ALA A 143 -2.39 14.09 15.70
N LEU A 144 -2.40 15.11 14.84
CA LEU A 144 -3.57 15.96 14.60
C LEU A 144 -4.80 15.16 14.16
N LEU A 145 -4.62 14.18 13.27
CA LEU A 145 -5.68 13.34 12.73
C LEU A 145 -6.06 12.16 13.64
N GLY A 146 -5.33 11.91 14.71
CA GLY A 146 -5.51 10.73 15.55
C GLY A 146 -5.38 9.43 14.77
N CYS A 147 -4.35 9.31 13.91
CA CYS A 147 -4.17 8.16 13.05
C CYS A 147 -4.00 6.85 13.83
N MET A 148 -4.64 5.78 13.32
CA MET A 148 -4.59 4.42 13.87
C MET A 148 -3.44 3.60 13.26
N GLY A 149 -2.31 4.26 12.96
CA GLY A 149 -1.12 3.69 12.35
C GLY A 149 -0.08 4.76 12.12
N ARG A 150 1.05 4.37 11.51
CA ARG A 150 2.14 5.29 11.15
C ARG A 150 2.23 5.46 9.64
N VAL A 151 2.75 6.61 9.22
CA VAL A 151 3.03 6.92 7.82
C VAL A 151 4.50 7.29 7.72
N TRP A 152 5.21 6.60 6.84
CA TRP A 152 6.62 6.72 6.62
C TRP A 152 6.86 7.14 5.16
N PRO A 153 7.37 8.33 4.86
CA PRO A 153 7.90 8.62 3.54
C PRO A 153 9.10 7.71 3.29
N VAL A 154 9.15 7.07 2.12
CA VAL A 154 10.22 6.12 1.80
C VAL A 154 11.61 6.75 1.85
N CYS A 155 11.71 8.02 1.45
CA CYS A 155 12.88 8.87 1.56
C CYS A 155 12.46 10.32 1.78
N ILE A 156 13.39 11.16 2.13
CA ILE A 156 13.19 12.63 2.27
C ILE A 156 14.05 13.42 1.27
N GLU A 157 14.55 12.76 0.26
CA GLU A 157 15.31 13.33 -0.84
C GLU A 157 14.41 13.42 -2.08
N GLN A 158 14.64 14.45 -2.90
CA GLN A 158 13.90 14.62 -4.15
C GLN A 158 14.52 13.79 -5.27
N ALA A 159 13.68 13.01 -5.95
CA ALA A 159 14.07 12.29 -7.16
C ALA A 159 12.89 12.24 -8.14
N SER A 160 13.20 11.90 -9.38
CA SER A 160 12.22 11.62 -10.42
C SER A 160 12.27 10.14 -10.78
N VAL A 161 11.11 9.55 -11.04
CA VAL A 161 11.02 8.22 -11.65
C VAL A 161 11.50 8.32 -13.09
N CYS A 162 12.37 7.40 -13.49
CA CYS A 162 12.82 7.26 -14.87
C CYS A 162 12.47 5.86 -15.38
N ALA A 163 12.13 5.76 -16.66
CA ALA A 163 11.86 4.49 -17.31
C ALA A 163 12.65 4.37 -18.62
N GLU A 164 13.17 3.17 -18.87
CA GLU A 164 13.65 2.71 -20.17
C GLU A 164 12.61 1.77 -20.74
N TYR A 165 12.22 1.98 -22.00
CA TYR A 165 11.28 1.12 -22.68
C TYR A 165 12.00 0.06 -23.55
N ARG A 166 11.28 -0.96 -24.00
CA ARG A 166 11.85 -2.04 -24.82
C ARG A 166 12.36 -1.57 -26.19
N ASP A 167 11.86 -0.45 -26.70
CA ASP A 167 12.33 0.17 -27.95
C ASP A 167 13.61 1.01 -27.76
N GLY A 168 14.15 1.09 -26.54
CA GLY A 168 15.34 1.85 -26.18
C GLY A 168 15.07 3.33 -25.86
N SER A 169 13.86 3.81 -26.01
CA SER A 169 13.50 5.18 -25.60
C SER A 169 13.48 5.29 -24.07
N MET A 170 13.71 6.49 -23.56
CA MET A 170 13.74 6.79 -22.13
C MET A 170 12.83 7.96 -21.82
N THR A 171 12.30 7.97 -20.60
CA THR A 171 11.50 9.08 -20.09
C THR A 171 11.81 9.33 -18.62
N ARG A 172 11.49 10.56 -18.16
CA ARG A 172 11.73 11.01 -16.77
C ARG A 172 10.50 11.76 -16.27
N GLY A 173 10.00 11.38 -15.13
CA GLY A 173 8.81 11.89 -14.47
C GLY A 173 7.73 10.84 -14.38
N GLU A 174 6.98 10.84 -13.29
CA GLU A 174 5.86 9.89 -13.05
C GLU A 174 4.79 10.03 -14.14
N VAL A 175 4.37 11.27 -14.42
CA VAL A 175 3.34 11.57 -15.42
C VAL A 175 3.79 11.13 -16.82
N GLU A 176 5.05 11.37 -17.17
CA GLU A 176 5.64 10.98 -18.44
C GLU A 176 5.75 9.46 -18.60
N VAL A 177 6.08 8.75 -17.51
CA VAL A 177 6.07 7.26 -17.51
C VAL A 177 4.67 6.73 -17.73
N ASP A 178 3.66 7.25 -17.03
CA ASP A 178 2.26 6.86 -17.22
C ASP A 178 1.76 7.16 -18.64
N GLN A 179 2.15 8.30 -19.20
CA GLN A 179 1.82 8.65 -20.58
C GLN A 179 2.47 7.69 -21.57
N GLY A 180 3.74 7.36 -21.38
CA GLY A 180 4.45 6.39 -22.23
C GLY A 180 3.76 5.03 -22.23
N GLN A 181 3.35 4.53 -21.07
CA GLN A 181 2.58 3.29 -20.95
C GLN A 181 1.21 3.39 -21.66
N SER A 182 0.51 4.52 -21.52
CA SER A 182 -0.77 4.75 -22.21
C SER A 182 -0.60 4.74 -23.72
N GLN A 183 0.53 5.22 -24.24
CA GLN A 183 0.89 5.20 -25.67
C GLN A 183 1.32 3.82 -26.17
N GLY A 184 1.63 2.89 -25.27
CA GLY A 184 1.97 1.51 -25.61
C GLY A 184 3.44 1.16 -25.48
N HIS A 185 4.26 2.03 -24.89
CA HIS A 185 5.65 1.73 -24.60
C HIS A 185 5.75 0.72 -23.45
N LEU A 186 6.39 -0.42 -23.72
CA LEU A 186 6.60 -1.49 -22.75
C LEU A 186 7.80 -1.16 -21.86
N VAL A 187 7.60 -1.01 -20.58
CA VAL A 187 8.67 -0.75 -19.63
C VAL A 187 9.64 -1.93 -19.57
N ARG A 188 10.93 -1.63 -19.71
CA ARG A 188 12.04 -2.58 -19.55
C ARG A 188 12.73 -2.44 -18.21
N ARG A 189 12.89 -1.20 -17.75
CA ARG A 189 13.61 -0.86 -16.52
C ARG A 189 13.09 0.42 -15.92
N ILE A 190 13.12 0.50 -14.59
CA ILE A 190 12.81 1.71 -13.81
C ILE A 190 13.98 2.01 -12.87
N TRP A 191 14.25 3.31 -12.66
CA TRP A 191 15.19 3.79 -11.66
C TRP A 191 14.78 5.18 -11.16
N LEU A 192 15.48 5.67 -10.15
CA LEU A 192 15.32 7.02 -9.60
C LEU A 192 16.52 7.89 -10.00
N GLU A 193 16.26 9.14 -10.32
CA GLU A 193 17.29 10.13 -10.64
C GLU A 193 16.99 11.48 -9.95
N PRO A 194 17.94 11.99 -9.12
CA PRO A 194 19.16 11.34 -8.68
C PRO A 194 18.89 10.07 -7.84
N GLU A 195 19.92 9.27 -7.61
CA GLU A 195 19.84 8.14 -6.66
C GLU A 195 19.55 8.71 -5.25
N VAL A 196 18.59 8.10 -4.55
CA VAL A 196 18.17 8.50 -3.21
C VAL A 196 18.22 7.34 -2.23
N HIS A 197 18.31 7.64 -0.94
CA HIS A 197 18.51 6.66 0.11
C HIS A 197 17.28 6.55 1.01
N ILE A 198 17.08 5.35 1.55
CA ILE A 198 16.09 5.15 2.60
C ILE A 198 16.46 6.00 3.83
N HIS A 199 15.46 6.65 4.43
CA HIS A 199 15.70 7.37 5.67
C HIS A 199 16.02 6.39 6.81
N PRO A 200 17.04 6.64 7.68
CA PRO A 200 17.44 5.68 8.72
C PRO A 200 16.31 5.24 9.64
N ALA A 201 15.41 6.15 10.05
CA ALA A 201 14.26 5.80 10.88
C ALA A 201 13.23 4.90 10.15
N VAL A 202 13.17 4.97 8.81
CA VAL A 202 12.31 4.10 7.99
C VAL A 202 12.94 2.72 7.85
N ASP A 203 14.26 2.64 7.63
CA ASP A 203 15.01 1.37 7.62
C ASP A 203 14.85 0.63 8.95
N GLU A 204 15.04 1.32 10.07
CA GLU A 204 14.84 0.76 11.41
C GLU A 204 13.40 0.26 11.60
N ALA A 205 12.39 1.05 11.21
CA ALA A 205 11.01 0.66 11.32
C ALA A 205 10.67 -0.58 10.48
N ILE A 206 11.20 -0.69 9.24
CA ILE A 206 10.95 -1.84 8.36
C ILE A 206 11.49 -3.13 8.97
N ARG A 207 12.64 -3.11 9.60
CA ARG A 207 13.26 -4.30 10.23
C ARG A 207 12.42 -4.88 11.37
N GLU A 208 11.54 -4.09 11.96
CA GLU A 208 10.61 -4.51 13.03
C GLU A 208 9.28 -5.06 12.49
N PHE A 209 9.05 -5.10 11.18
CA PHE A 209 7.80 -5.59 10.62
C PHE A 209 7.71 -7.12 10.70
N ASP A 210 6.52 -7.60 11.07
CA ASP A 210 6.18 -9.01 11.10
C ASP A 210 5.69 -9.51 9.73
N ALA A 211 5.23 -8.61 8.87
CA ALA A 211 4.81 -8.90 7.50
C ALA A 211 4.89 -7.65 6.61
N ILE A 212 4.98 -7.90 5.32
CA ILE A 212 5.00 -6.87 4.28
C ILE A 212 3.79 -7.05 3.38
N LEU A 213 3.02 -5.96 3.19
CA LEU A 213 1.95 -5.85 2.22
C LEU A 213 2.39 -4.87 1.13
N ILE A 214 2.32 -5.27 -0.14
CA ILE A 214 2.67 -4.44 -1.27
C ILE A 214 1.42 -4.15 -2.09
N GLY A 215 1.15 -2.87 -2.34
CA GLY A 215 0.02 -2.42 -3.14
C GLY A 215 -1.33 -2.55 -2.43
N PRO A 216 -2.44 -2.40 -3.19
CA PRO A 216 -2.48 -2.06 -4.63
C PRO A 216 -2.02 -0.63 -4.91
N GLY A 217 -1.66 -0.36 -6.17
CA GLY A 217 -1.21 0.96 -6.63
C GLY A 217 -0.66 0.88 -8.05
N SER A 218 -0.43 2.02 -8.70
CA SER A 218 0.21 2.04 -10.01
C SER A 218 1.54 1.30 -9.96
N PHE A 219 1.68 0.29 -10.82
CA PHE A 219 2.77 -0.68 -10.66
C PHE A 219 4.13 -0.02 -10.89
N PHE A 220 4.29 0.69 -12.02
CA PHE A 220 5.56 1.26 -12.40
C PHE A 220 5.81 2.66 -11.82
N THR A 221 4.79 3.39 -11.41
CA THR A 221 4.93 4.77 -10.94
C THR A 221 4.73 4.96 -9.44
N SER A 222 4.02 4.02 -8.77
CA SER A 222 3.82 4.11 -7.31
C SER A 222 4.47 2.97 -6.53
N LEU A 223 4.51 1.73 -7.06
CA LEU A 223 5.05 0.58 -6.33
C LEU A 223 6.54 0.38 -6.60
N MET A 224 6.93 0.18 -7.86
CA MET A 224 8.31 -0.12 -8.22
C MET A 224 9.33 0.96 -7.81
N PRO A 225 9.01 2.27 -7.87
CA PRO A 225 9.94 3.30 -7.41
C PRO A 225 10.34 3.20 -5.94
N ILE A 226 9.46 2.70 -5.07
CA ILE A 226 9.78 2.46 -3.65
C ILE A 226 11.00 1.54 -3.51
N PHE A 227 11.04 0.49 -4.32
CA PHE A 227 12.08 -0.54 -4.27
C PHE A 227 13.36 -0.14 -5.00
N GLN A 228 13.37 1.02 -5.69
CA GLN A 228 14.57 1.61 -6.29
C GLN A 228 15.31 2.53 -5.30
N VAL A 229 14.74 2.83 -4.15
CA VAL A 229 15.40 3.58 -3.08
C VAL A 229 16.53 2.73 -2.50
N ARG A 230 17.76 3.27 -2.48
CA ARG A 230 18.92 2.56 -1.99
C ARG A 230 18.79 2.20 -0.51
N GLY A 231 19.10 0.95 -0.16
CA GLY A 231 18.90 0.39 1.18
C GLY A 231 17.54 -0.27 1.39
N MET A 232 16.54 -0.03 0.51
CA MET A 232 15.21 -0.63 0.65
C MET A 232 15.24 -2.15 0.50
N ARG A 233 16.00 -2.66 -0.48
CA ARG A 233 16.18 -4.10 -0.70
C ARG A 233 16.73 -4.80 0.53
N GLU A 234 17.74 -4.24 1.15
CA GLU A 234 18.39 -4.75 2.37
C GLU A 234 17.43 -4.70 3.56
N ALA A 235 16.68 -3.61 3.72
CA ALA A 235 15.69 -3.48 4.78
C ALA A 235 14.60 -4.54 4.67
N ILE A 236 14.03 -4.73 3.48
CA ILE A 236 12.99 -5.74 3.23
C ILE A 236 13.53 -7.16 3.39
N SER A 237 14.75 -7.42 2.93
CA SER A 237 15.37 -8.75 3.07
C SER A 237 15.63 -9.16 4.53
N ALA A 238 15.74 -8.21 5.45
CA ALA A 238 15.87 -8.45 6.88
C ALA A 238 14.56 -8.87 7.56
N VAL A 239 13.40 -8.59 6.95
CA VAL A 239 12.09 -8.99 7.48
C VAL A 239 11.89 -10.49 7.30
N ARG A 240 11.58 -11.21 8.38
CA ARG A 240 11.41 -12.67 8.34
C ARG A 240 10.01 -13.12 7.92
N GLY A 241 9.03 -12.24 8.07
CA GLY A 241 7.64 -12.55 7.81
C GLY A 241 7.28 -12.58 6.32
N PRO A 242 6.03 -12.92 5.99
CA PRO A 242 5.58 -13.06 4.62
C PRO A 242 5.52 -11.72 3.88
N VAL A 243 5.81 -11.78 2.58
CA VAL A 243 5.56 -10.70 1.61
C VAL A 243 4.29 -11.04 0.84
N ILE A 244 3.31 -10.17 0.94
CA ILE A 244 1.99 -10.32 0.30
C ILE A 244 1.82 -9.20 -0.71
N LEU A 245 1.63 -9.55 -1.98
CA LEU A 245 1.35 -8.62 -3.07
C LEU A 245 -0.15 -8.60 -3.35
N THR A 246 -0.75 -7.43 -3.39
CA THR A 246 -2.11 -7.24 -3.92
C THR A 246 -2.02 -6.83 -5.38
N ALA A 247 -2.40 -7.72 -6.29
CA ALA A 247 -2.42 -7.44 -7.71
C ALA A 247 -3.47 -6.39 -8.07
N ASN A 248 -3.19 -5.57 -9.07
CA ASN A 248 -4.14 -4.57 -9.57
C ASN A 248 -5.38 -5.26 -10.19
N LEU A 249 -6.49 -4.53 -10.24
CA LEU A 249 -7.73 -5.03 -10.88
C LEU A 249 -7.66 -4.97 -12.40
N LEU A 250 -6.94 -3.97 -12.91
CA LEU A 250 -6.75 -3.70 -14.34
C LEU A 250 -5.28 -3.47 -14.64
N THR A 251 -4.91 -3.69 -15.90
CA THR A 251 -3.66 -3.17 -16.47
C THR A 251 -3.70 -1.63 -16.54
N GLU A 252 -2.55 -0.98 -16.71
CA GLU A 252 -2.43 0.49 -16.68
C GLU A 252 -2.22 1.08 -18.09
N GLY A 253 -2.89 0.51 -19.09
CA GLY A 253 -2.85 0.98 -20.46
C GLY A 253 -2.15 0.01 -21.43
N ARG A 254 -1.93 0.47 -22.66
CA ARG A 254 -1.37 -0.35 -23.77
C ARG A 254 0.01 -0.94 -23.47
N GLY A 255 0.83 -0.21 -22.71
CA GLY A 255 2.18 -0.63 -22.31
C GLY A 255 2.21 -1.78 -21.32
N MET A 256 1.06 -2.15 -20.74
CA MET A 256 0.90 -3.33 -19.89
C MET A 256 0.03 -4.41 -20.54
N ARG A 257 -0.18 -4.36 -21.85
CA ARG A 257 -0.97 -5.38 -22.54
C ARG A 257 -0.33 -6.75 -22.37
N GLY A 258 -1.10 -7.71 -21.87
CA GLY A 258 -0.63 -9.06 -21.56
C GLY A 258 0.20 -9.16 -20.29
N PHE A 259 0.37 -8.09 -19.53
CA PHE A 259 0.98 -8.13 -18.22
C PHE A 259 0.03 -8.82 -17.23
N THR A 260 0.56 -9.70 -16.38
CA THR A 260 -0.20 -10.56 -15.48
C THR A 260 0.19 -10.32 -14.01
N ALA A 261 -0.57 -10.89 -13.08
CA ALA A 261 -0.18 -10.90 -11.68
C ALA A 261 1.13 -11.67 -11.45
N ALA A 262 1.40 -12.70 -12.25
CA ALA A 262 2.68 -13.42 -12.22
C ALA A 262 3.86 -12.52 -12.61
N ASP A 263 3.69 -11.67 -13.63
CA ASP A 263 4.70 -10.67 -13.99
C ASP A 263 4.93 -9.69 -12.84
N ALA A 264 3.86 -9.22 -12.20
CA ALA A 264 3.98 -8.34 -11.03
C ALA A 264 4.72 -9.01 -9.86
N VAL A 265 4.47 -10.30 -9.60
CA VAL A 265 5.19 -11.09 -8.60
C VAL A 265 6.67 -11.18 -8.94
N ASN A 266 7.02 -11.51 -10.19
CA ASN A 266 8.40 -11.63 -10.63
C ASN A 266 9.16 -10.30 -10.52
N TRP A 267 8.60 -9.23 -11.07
CA TRP A 267 9.18 -7.88 -10.97
C TRP A 267 9.40 -7.44 -9.53
N THR A 268 8.41 -7.69 -8.67
CA THR A 268 8.49 -7.34 -7.24
C THR A 268 9.56 -8.16 -6.55
N SER A 269 9.58 -9.48 -6.75
CA SER A 269 10.55 -10.39 -6.15
C SER A 269 12.00 -10.01 -6.52
N ASP A 270 12.22 -9.68 -7.80
CA ASP A 270 13.53 -9.22 -8.29
C ASP A 270 13.93 -7.89 -7.64
N ALA A 271 13.01 -6.94 -7.53
CA ALA A 271 13.28 -5.63 -6.95
C ALA A 271 13.60 -5.69 -5.45
N ILE A 272 12.84 -6.46 -4.67
CA ILE A 272 13.03 -6.59 -3.21
C ILE A 272 14.10 -7.62 -2.81
N GLY A 273 14.58 -8.45 -3.76
CA GLY A 273 15.64 -9.43 -3.52
C GLY A 273 15.22 -10.66 -2.73
N ARG A 274 13.93 -10.93 -2.65
CA ARG A 274 13.33 -12.14 -2.06
C ARG A 274 12.01 -12.48 -2.72
N PRO A 275 11.54 -13.74 -2.66
CA PRO A 275 10.25 -14.11 -3.20
C PRO A 275 9.09 -13.34 -2.58
N VAL A 276 8.06 -13.07 -3.39
CA VAL A 276 6.72 -12.76 -2.91
C VAL A 276 6.07 -14.07 -2.50
N ASP A 277 5.67 -14.19 -1.23
CA ASP A 277 5.13 -15.44 -0.68
C ASP A 277 3.65 -15.66 -1.05
N VAL A 278 2.91 -14.58 -1.23
CA VAL A 278 1.46 -14.62 -1.50
C VAL A 278 1.09 -13.53 -2.49
N VAL A 279 0.26 -13.86 -3.46
CA VAL A 279 -0.41 -12.88 -4.30
C VAL A 279 -1.94 -12.95 -4.09
N ILE A 280 -2.56 -11.78 -3.91
CA ILE A 280 -4.01 -11.64 -3.83
C ILE A 280 -4.49 -11.12 -5.17
N ALA A 281 -5.30 -11.92 -5.90
CA ALA A 281 -5.80 -11.62 -7.23
C ALA A 281 -7.33 -11.59 -7.27
N ASN A 282 -7.88 -10.75 -8.16
CA ASN A 282 -9.32 -10.54 -8.29
C ASN A 282 -9.93 -11.50 -9.31
N THR A 283 -11.00 -12.20 -8.91
CA THR A 283 -11.80 -13.06 -9.81
C THR A 283 -13.11 -12.42 -10.26
N ALA A 284 -13.50 -11.28 -9.68
CA ALA A 284 -14.74 -10.63 -10.09
C ALA A 284 -14.63 -10.10 -11.52
N ARG A 285 -15.61 -10.47 -12.34
CA ARG A 285 -15.74 -9.90 -13.69
C ARG A 285 -16.73 -8.75 -13.64
N PRO A 286 -16.28 -7.52 -13.85
CA PRO A 286 -17.15 -6.36 -13.90
C PRO A 286 -18.07 -6.42 -15.12
N SER A 287 -19.18 -5.66 -15.08
CA SER A 287 -20.09 -5.54 -16.21
C SER A 287 -19.38 -4.90 -17.41
N SER A 288 -19.90 -5.17 -18.62
CA SER A 288 -19.42 -4.54 -19.85
C SER A 288 -19.41 -3.02 -19.75
N ASP A 289 -20.43 -2.42 -19.12
CA ASP A 289 -20.55 -0.97 -18.95
C ASP A 289 -19.49 -0.40 -18.00
N ALA A 290 -19.14 -1.17 -16.94
CA ALA A 290 -18.05 -0.79 -16.07
C ALA A 290 -16.69 -0.83 -16.76
N LEU A 291 -16.46 -1.85 -17.61
CA LEU A 291 -15.23 -1.98 -18.40
C LEU A 291 -15.15 -0.95 -19.52
N ALA A 292 -16.27 -0.59 -20.16
CA ALA A 292 -16.30 0.38 -21.25
C ALA A 292 -15.72 1.75 -20.83
N ARG A 293 -15.83 2.11 -19.55
CA ARG A 293 -15.24 3.35 -19.00
C ARG A 293 -13.71 3.37 -19.06
N TYR A 294 -13.08 2.19 -19.06
CA TYR A 294 -11.62 2.03 -19.06
C TYR A 294 -11.09 1.62 -20.45
N ALA A 295 -11.98 1.26 -21.38
CA ALA A 295 -11.61 0.82 -22.72
C ALA A 295 -10.90 1.93 -23.52
N ALA A 296 -11.29 3.19 -23.34
CA ALA A 296 -10.62 4.34 -23.97
C ALA A 296 -9.17 4.51 -23.51
N GLU A 297 -8.87 4.09 -22.28
CA GLU A 297 -7.51 4.09 -21.69
C GLU A 297 -6.77 2.77 -21.97
N HIS A 298 -7.35 1.85 -22.72
CA HIS A 298 -6.83 0.51 -23.01
C HIS A 298 -6.47 -0.30 -21.75
N LYS A 299 -7.23 -0.11 -20.67
CA LYS A 299 -7.11 -0.87 -19.45
C LYS A 299 -7.98 -2.12 -19.53
N GLU A 300 -7.38 -3.26 -19.28
CA GLU A 300 -8.00 -4.58 -19.35
C GLU A 300 -7.95 -5.26 -17.95
N PRO A 301 -8.87 -6.18 -17.60
CA PRO A 301 -8.74 -6.97 -16.38
C PRO A 301 -7.37 -7.64 -16.29
N LEU A 302 -6.74 -7.54 -15.13
CA LEU A 302 -5.45 -8.19 -14.93
C LEU A 302 -5.67 -9.69 -14.73
N GLU A 303 -5.07 -10.50 -15.59
CA GLU A 303 -5.10 -11.95 -15.49
C GLU A 303 -4.03 -12.44 -14.48
N THR A 304 -4.23 -13.63 -13.92
CA THR A 304 -3.30 -14.19 -12.91
C THR A 304 -1.96 -14.59 -13.51
N GLY A 305 -1.96 -15.25 -14.68
CA GLY A 305 -0.76 -15.80 -15.31
C GLY A 305 -0.17 -17.02 -14.59
N ASP A 306 1.02 -17.45 -15.02
CA ASP A 306 1.73 -18.61 -14.46
C ASP A 306 2.60 -18.17 -13.28
N LEU A 307 2.11 -18.33 -12.07
CA LEU A 307 2.79 -17.94 -10.84
C LEU A 307 4.01 -18.83 -10.53
N PRO A 308 5.05 -18.29 -9.88
CA PRO A 308 6.11 -19.12 -9.31
C PRO A 308 5.54 -20.20 -8.36
N PRO A 309 6.12 -21.42 -8.35
CA PRO A 309 5.56 -22.56 -7.59
C PRO A 309 5.47 -22.31 -6.08
N ASP A 310 6.33 -21.45 -5.55
CA ASP A 310 6.38 -21.12 -4.12
C ASP A 310 5.49 -19.91 -3.75
N CYS A 311 4.82 -19.29 -4.71
CA CYS A 311 3.92 -18.17 -4.49
C CYS A 311 2.47 -18.66 -4.32
N GLU A 312 1.91 -18.50 -3.12
CA GLU A 312 0.52 -18.86 -2.85
C GLU A 312 -0.43 -17.86 -3.51
N LEU A 313 -1.45 -18.37 -4.20
CA LEU A 313 -2.52 -17.57 -4.79
C LEU A 313 -3.73 -17.52 -3.85
N ILE A 314 -4.18 -16.30 -3.53
CA ILE A 314 -5.45 -16.04 -2.88
C ILE A 314 -6.37 -15.32 -3.86
N GLU A 315 -7.41 -16.00 -4.30
CA GLU A 315 -8.40 -15.45 -5.22
C GLU A 315 -9.69 -15.04 -4.52
N GLY A 316 -10.31 -13.96 -5.03
CA GLY A 316 -11.60 -13.53 -4.51
C GLY A 316 -12.22 -12.40 -5.32
N PRO A 317 -13.52 -12.12 -5.10
CA PRO A 317 -14.24 -11.07 -5.82
C PRO A 317 -13.96 -9.70 -5.21
N PHE A 318 -12.77 -9.15 -5.49
CA PHE A 318 -12.29 -7.90 -4.88
C PHE A 318 -12.71 -6.63 -5.61
N TRP A 319 -13.39 -6.72 -6.75
CA TRP A 319 -13.88 -5.56 -7.48
C TRP A 319 -14.98 -4.82 -6.70
N GLY A 320 -14.86 -3.49 -6.58
CA GLY A 320 -15.92 -2.62 -6.07
C GLY A 320 -17.08 -2.51 -7.07
N ARG A 321 -18.20 -1.91 -6.67
CA ARG A 321 -19.45 -1.98 -7.46
C ARG A 321 -19.39 -1.20 -8.78
N GLU A 322 -18.79 0.01 -8.82
CA GLU A 322 -18.94 0.93 -9.95
C GLU A 322 -17.65 1.33 -10.65
N ILE A 323 -16.54 1.28 -9.95
CA ILE A 323 -15.22 1.70 -10.45
C ILE A 323 -14.18 0.64 -10.18
N ALA A 324 -13.09 0.64 -10.94
CA ALA A 324 -11.93 -0.22 -10.74
C ALA A 324 -11.19 0.11 -9.43
N ARG A 325 -11.82 -0.23 -8.33
CA ARG A 325 -11.27 -0.08 -6.99
C ARG A 325 -11.56 -1.33 -6.18
N HIS A 326 -10.58 -1.80 -5.43
CA HIS A 326 -10.77 -2.94 -4.54
C HIS A 326 -11.84 -2.65 -3.48
N ASP A 327 -12.73 -3.64 -3.25
CA ASP A 327 -13.62 -3.61 -2.11
C ASP A 327 -12.78 -3.69 -0.83
N ARG A 328 -12.80 -2.62 -0.06
CA ARG A 328 -11.99 -2.46 1.16
C ARG A 328 -12.15 -3.61 2.16
N ARG A 329 -13.40 -4.06 2.34
CA ARG A 329 -13.71 -5.08 3.35
C ARG A 329 -13.24 -6.44 2.89
N ARG A 330 -13.57 -6.82 1.66
CA ARG A 330 -13.17 -8.12 1.11
C ARG A 330 -11.65 -8.26 1.06
N LEU A 331 -10.95 -7.22 0.58
CA LEU A 331 -9.50 -7.22 0.56
C LEU A 331 -8.91 -7.30 1.98
N ALA A 332 -9.42 -6.52 2.93
CA ALA A 332 -8.98 -6.57 4.32
C ALA A 332 -9.21 -7.95 4.96
N TYR A 333 -10.31 -8.63 4.67
CA TYR A 333 -10.55 -10.00 5.12
C TYR A 333 -9.55 -11.00 4.53
N ALA A 334 -9.26 -10.90 3.24
CA ALA A 334 -8.27 -11.77 2.60
C ALA A 334 -6.87 -11.58 3.20
N VAL A 335 -6.45 -10.33 3.36
CA VAL A 335 -5.18 -9.99 4.01
C VAL A 335 -5.14 -10.50 5.46
N TRP A 336 -6.18 -10.24 6.24
CA TRP A 336 -6.23 -10.71 7.62
C TRP A 336 -6.22 -12.24 7.72
N GLY A 337 -6.98 -12.93 6.87
CA GLY A 337 -6.98 -14.39 6.80
C GLY A 337 -5.62 -14.97 6.46
N CYS A 338 -4.87 -14.31 5.57
CA CYS A 338 -3.49 -14.70 5.25
C CYS A 338 -2.54 -14.46 6.44
N LEU A 339 -2.55 -13.27 7.02
CA LEU A 339 -1.67 -12.92 8.15
C LEU A 339 -1.92 -13.81 9.37
N SER A 340 -3.20 -14.02 9.74
CA SER A 340 -3.55 -14.84 10.90
C SER A 340 -3.11 -16.29 10.73
N ARG A 341 -3.26 -16.86 9.55
CA ARG A 341 -2.83 -18.25 9.27
C ARG A 341 -1.31 -18.44 9.30
N ARG A 342 -0.54 -17.40 8.96
CA ARG A 342 0.92 -17.49 8.83
C ARG A 342 1.68 -17.01 10.08
N LEU A 343 1.06 -16.17 10.91
CA LEU A 343 1.73 -15.50 12.03
C LEU A 343 1.14 -15.82 13.41
N LEU A 344 -0.07 -16.35 13.46
CA LEU A 344 -0.76 -16.78 14.67
C LEU A 344 -0.94 -18.29 14.73
#